data_cf590bae5723c35e55e50b77ff6efebe
#
_entry.id   cf590bae5723c35e55e50b77ff6efebe
#
_cell.length_a   1.000
_cell.length_b   1.000
_cell.length_c   1.000
_cell.angle_alpha   90.00
_cell.angle_beta   90.00
_cell.angle_gamma   90.00
#
_symmetry.space_group_name_H-M   'P 1'
#
loop_
_entity.id
_entity.type
_entity.pdbx_description
1 polymer ?
#
loop_
_entity_poly.entity_id
_entity_poly.type
_entity_poly.pdbx_seq_one_letter_code
_entity_poly.pdbx_strand_id
1 'polypeptide(L)'
;MRVNTIKVEEGPVQQFLDKSYITWIFNVPHSSHMGGVWERVIGMTRKILDSMLLESSGKPLTHETLATFLCEVCAIINSRPIAPIPSDPNDPMILTPTMILTGKVDFLPVVSDSLSLQDVYRAQWKRVQILADIFWNQWRKQYLSILQSRRKWKSKTRNVKVDDVVLLKDPAEHRNNWPTGIIDRVFPSDDGIVRKVVVRTIRAGKPTFYIRPIHDLVLLIESEL
;
A
#
# COMPACT_ATOMS: atom_id res chain seq x y z
N MET A 1 19.31 -5.15 31.23
CA MET A 1 18.88 -6.31 30.44
C MET A 1 19.99 -6.60 29.43
N ARG A 2 20.71 -7.73 29.58
CA ARG A 2 21.72 -8.13 28.58
C ARG A 2 20.96 -8.65 27.36
N VAL A 3 21.01 -7.93 26.24
CA VAL A 3 20.56 -8.44 24.95
C VAL A 3 21.50 -9.58 24.59
N ASN A 4 21.01 -10.81 24.56
CA ASN A 4 21.76 -11.95 24.02
C ASN A 4 21.98 -11.68 22.53
N THR A 5 23.17 -11.20 22.20
CA THR A 5 23.57 -10.98 20.81
C THR A 5 23.78 -12.36 20.17
N ILE A 6 22.94 -12.70 19.21
CA ILE A 6 23.11 -13.93 18.43
C ILE A 6 24.39 -13.75 17.62
N LYS A 7 25.40 -14.60 17.87
CA LYS A 7 26.60 -14.65 17.07
C LYS A 7 26.27 -15.37 15.77
N VAL A 8 26.13 -14.61 14.68
CA VAL A 8 25.78 -15.13 13.37
C VAL A 8 27.00 -15.69 12.63
N GLU A 9 28.19 -15.22 13.01
CA GLU A 9 29.47 -15.54 12.32
C GLU A 9 30.06 -16.89 12.72
N GLU A 10 29.49 -17.59 13.70
CA GLU A 10 30.02 -18.85 14.19
C GLU A 10 28.89 -19.84 14.55
N GLY A 11 29.13 -21.12 14.36
CA GLY A 11 28.30 -22.21 14.89
C GLY A 11 27.11 -22.61 13.99
N PRO A 12 26.02 -23.14 14.59
CA PRO A 12 24.89 -23.71 13.85
C PRO A 12 24.14 -22.71 12.98
N VAL A 13 24.14 -21.44 13.36
CA VAL A 13 23.46 -20.37 12.60
C VAL A 13 24.19 -20.13 11.27
N GLN A 14 25.52 -20.02 11.32
CA GLN A 14 26.34 -19.87 10.12
C GLN A 14 26.16 -21.05 9.17
N GLN A 15 26.22 -22.28 9.71
CA GLN A 15 26.02 -23.47 8.89
C GLN A 15 24.64 -23.53 8.23
N PHE A 16 23.59 -23.06 8.89
CA PHE A 16 22.26 -22.95 8.32
C PHE A 16 22.22 -21.92 7.20
N LEU A 17 22.82 -20.76 7.41
CA LEU A 17 22.86 -19.69 6.42
C LEU A 17 23.62 -20.13 5.16
N ASP A 18 24.78 -20.78 5.35
CA ASP A 18 25.61 -21.28 4.24
C ASP A 18 24.86 -22.35 3.42
N LYS A 19 24.19 -23.31 4.08
CA LYS A 19 23.35 -24.32 3.42
C LYS A 19 22.17 -23.74 2.66
N SER A 20 21.65 -22.60 3.14
CA SER A 20 20.51 -21.91 2.56
C SER A 20 20.91 -20.84 1.55
N TYR A 21 22.20 -20.68 1.25
CA TYR A 21 22.74 -19.62 0.40
C TYR A 21 22.31 -18.22 0.83
N ILE A 22 22.19 -17.99 2.14
CA ILE A 22 21.81 -16.71 2.74
C ILE A 22 23.05 -15.97 3.22
N THR A 23 23.26 -14.76 2.75
CA THR A 23 24.28 -13.83 3.26
C THR A 23 23.66 -12.93 4.32
N TRP A 24 24.19 -12.98 5.55
CA TRP A 24 23.74 -12.11 6.62
C TRP A 24 24.54 -10.79 6.61
N ILE A 25 23.83 -9.67 6.51
CA ILE A 25 24.44 -8.34 6.50
C ILE A 25 23.97 -7.59 7.75
N PHE A 26 24.91 -7.14 8.58
CA PHE A 26 24.61 -6.30 9.72
C PHE A 26 24.49 -4.84 9.30
N ASN A 27 23.45 -4.19 9.77
CA ASN A 27 23.38 -2.73 9.69
C ASN A 27 24.35 -2.11 10.72
N VAL A 28 24.84 -0.92 10.42
CA VAL A 28 25.67 -0.17 11.37
C VAL A 28 24.88 0.07 12.66
N PRO A 29 25.43 -0.23 13.85
CA PRO A 29 24.75 -0.01 15.11
C PRO A 29 24.28 1.44 15.26
N HIS A 30 23.09 1.64 15.82
CA HIS A 30 22.46 2.95 16.05
C HIS A 30 22.11 3.75 14.77
N SER A 31 22.12 3.13 13.59
CA SER A 31 21.79 3.77 12.31
C SER A 31 20.39 3.38 11.80
N SER A 32 19.36 3.62 12.61
CA SER A 32 17.96 3.39 12.23
C SER A 32 17.53 4.11 10.94
N HIS A 33 18.21 5.21 10.58
CA HIS A 33 17.97 5.93 9.34
C HIS A 33 18.30 5.12 8.07
N MET A 34 19.17 4.11 8.14
CA MET A 34 19.49 3.25 6.99
C MET A 34 18.34 2.28 6.66
N GLY A 35 17.48 1.97 7.62
CA GLY A 35 16.26 1.16 7.43
C GLY A 35 14.97 1.97 7.31
N GLY A 36 15.04 3.30 7.24
CA GLY A 36 13.93 4.22 7.50
C GLY A 36 12.64 3.98 6.71
N VAL A 37 12.72 3.49 5.47
CA VAL A 37 11.53 3.24 4.64
C VAL A 37 10.79 1.99 5.12
N TRP A 38 11.49 0.87 5.23
CA TRP A 38 10.85 -0.40 5.63
C TRP A 38 10.49 -0.41 7.11
N GLU A 39 11.28 0.23 8.00
CA GLU A 39 10.95 0.39 9.41
C GLU A 39 9.66 1.17 9.61
N ARG A 40 9.44 2.24 8.83
CA ARG A 40 8.21 3.02 8.85
C ARG A 40 7.00 2.18 8.44
N VAL A 41 7.14 1.39 7.38
CA VAL A 41 6.08 0.48 6.90
C VAL A 41 5.74 -0.56 7.97
N ILE A 42 6.74 -1.21 8.56
CA ILE A 42 6.55 -2.18 9.65
C ILE A 42 5.93 -1.52 10.88
N GLY A 43 6.41 -0.33 11.27
CA GLY A 43 5.88 0.41 12.43
C GLY A 43 4.41 0.78 12.26
N MET A 44 4.01 1.19 11.06
CA MET A 44 2.62 1.47 10.70
C MET A 44 1.76 0.21 10.76
N THR A 45 2.25 -0.88 10.17
CA THR A 45 1.58 -2.19 10.17
C THR A 45 1.33 -2.67 11.58
N ARG A 46 2.35 -2.63 12.46
CA ARG A 46 2.22 -3.03 13.86
C ARG A 46 1.16 -2.22 14.60
N LYS A 47 1.17 -0.89 14.47
CA LYS A 47 0.17 -0.03 15.10
C LYS A 47 -1.27 -0.37 14.68
N ILE A 48 -1.48 -0.67 13.40
CA ILE A 48 -2.80 -1.07 12.90
C ILE A 48 -3.19 -2.43 13.48
N LEU A 49 -2.29 -3.42 13.43
CA LEU A 49 -2.55 -4.75 13.97
C LEU A 49 -2.82 -4.72 15.47
N ASP A 50 -2.03 -3.98 16.25
CA ASP A 50 -2.22 -3.83 17.69
C ASP A 50 -3.60 -3.23 18.00
N SER A 51 -4.00 -2.15 17.30
CA SER A 51 -5.32 -1.55 17.45
C SER A 51 -6.43 -2.55 17.14
N MET A 52 -6.34 -3.25 16.00
CA MET A 52 -7.35 -4.22 15.58
C MET A 52 -7.48 -5.41 16.54
N LEU A 53 -6.34 -5.93 17.03
CA LEU A 53 -6.33 -7.08 17.94
C LEU A 53 -6.83 -6.72 19.34
N LEU A 54 -6.59 -5.49 19.81
CA LEU A 54 -7.12 -4.97 21.07
C LEU A 54 -8.63 -4.76 20.99
N GLU A 55 -9.13 -4.22 19.88
CA GLU A 55 -10.57 -4.00 19.67
C GLU A 55 -11.33 -5.31 19.46
N SER A 56 -10.66 -6.34 18.94
CA SER A 56 -11.27 -7.65 18.71
C SER A 56 -11.41 -8.49 19.99
N SER A 57 -11.87 -7.89 21.10
CA SER A 57 -12.12 -8.54 22.41
C SER A 57 -13.07 -9.76 22.36
N GLY A 58 -13.27 -10.30 21.16
CA GLY A 58 -14.02 -11.50 20.84
C GLY A 58 -13.20 -12.78 20.92
N LYS A 59 -13.64 -13.79 20.21
CA LYS A 59 -13.00 -15.12 20.17
C LYS A 59 -11.55 -15.00 19.70
N PRO A 60 -10.58 -15.67 20.38
CA PRO A 60 -9.18 -15.67 19.96
C PRO A 60 -9.04 -16.21 18.53
N LEU A 61 -8.01 -15.74 17.84
CA LEU A 61 -7.67 -16.25 16.52
C LEU A 61 -6.92 -17.56 16.70
N THR A 62 -7.27 -18.58 15.91
CA THR A 62 -6.44 -19.79 15.80
C THR A 62 -5.14 -19.45 15.08
N HIS A 63 -4.13 -20.28 15.24
CA HIS A 63 -2.83 -20.08 14.57
C HIS A 63 -3.01 -19.98 13.05
N GLU A 64 -3.81 -20.85 12.45
CA GLU A 64 -4.06 -20.89 11.01
C GLU A 64 -4.78 -19.63 10.52
N THR A 65 -5.80 -19.18 11.28
CA THR A 65 -6.52 -17.94 10.95
C THR A 65 -5.59 -16.73 11.03
N LEU A 66 -4.74 -16.66 12.05
CA LEU A 66 -3.77 -15.59 12.21
C LEU A 66 -2.72 -15.62 11.09
N ALA A 67 -2.16 -16.80 10.80
CA ALA A 67 -1.16 -16.96 9.73
C ALA A 67 -1.74 -16.52 8.37
N THR A 68 -2.95 -17.00 8.04
CA THR A 68 -3.63 -16.61 6.79
C THR A 68 -3.92 -15.11 6.75
N PHE A 69 -4.37 -14.52 7.86
CA PHE A 69 -4.59 -13.08 7.95
C PHE A 69 -3.28 -12.28 7.75
N LEU A 70 -2.16 -12.73 8.32
CA LEU A 70 -0.87 -12.06 8.10
C LEU A 70 -0.39 -12.17 6.65
N CYS A 71 -0.69 -13.27 5.95
CA CYS A 71 -0.43 -13.37 4.51
C CYS A 71 -1.23 -12.32 3.72
N GLU A 72 -2.52 -12.12 4.05
CA GLU A 72 -3.33 -11.05 3.45
C GLU A 72 -2.76 -9.66 3.76
N VAL A 73 -2.31 -9.41 4.99
CA VAL A 73 -1.65 -8.16 5.38
C VAL A 73 -0.39 -7.93 4.54
N CYS A 74 0.44 -8.95 4.34
CA CYS A 74 1.62 -8.86 3.49
C CYS A 74 1.25 -8.54 2.02
N ALA A 75 0.21 -9.16 1.49
CA ALA A 75 -0.29 -8.87 0.15
C ALA A 75 -0.76 -7.42 0.01
N ILE A 76 -1.53 -6.93 0.99
CA ILE A 76 -1.99 -5.54 1.05
C ILE A 76 -0.81 -4.55 1.06
N ILE A 77 0.17 -4.77 1.92
CA ILE A 77 1.34 -3.90 2.03
C ILE A 77 2.15 -3.90 0.74
N ASN A 78 2.30 -5.05 0.10
CA ASN A 78 3.08 -5.22 -1.11
C ASN A 78 2.33 -4.80 -2.40
N SER A 79 1.03 -4.53 -2.32
CA SER A 79 0.27 -3.89 -3.41
C SER A 79 0.41 -2.36 -3.43
N ARG A 80 1.08 -1.76 -2.45
CA ARG A 80 1.20 -0.29 -2.35
C ARG A 80 1.90 0.32 -3.55
N PRO A 81 1.49 1.50 -4.03
CA PRO A 81 2.20 2.24 -5.07
C PRO A 81 3.57 2.73 -4.56
N ILE A 82 4.64 2.43 -5.30
CA ILE A 82 5.99 2.95 -5.05
C ILE A 82 6.27 4.13 -5.98
N ALA A 83 6.10 3.90 -7.27
CA ALA A 83 6.34 4.86 -8.33
C ALA A 83 5.44 4.56 -9.52
N PRO A 84 5.07 5.57 -10.31
CA PRO A 84 4.41 5.32 -11.58
C PRO A 84 5.43 4.80 -12.60
N ILE A 85 4.96 3.93 -13.49
CA ILE A 85 5.75 3.42 -14.63
C ILE A 85 5.25 4.16 -15.88
N PRO A 86 6.12 4.84 -16.62
CA PRO A 86 5.74 5.48 -17.89
C PRO A 86 5.61 4.42 -18.98
N SER A 87 4.53 3.61 -18.94
CA SER A 87 4.28 2.55 -19.93
C SER A 87 3.34 3.00 -21.04
N ASP A 88 2.24 3.65 -20.69
CA ASP A 88 1.25 4.23 -21.60
C ASP A 88 0.87 5.63 -21.09
N PRO A 89 1.02 6.68 -21.93
CA PRO A 89 0.58 8.03 -21.55
C PRO A 89 -0.91 8.12 -21.21
N ASN A 90 -1.72 7.18 -21.66
CA ASN A 90 -3.17 7.17 -21.41
C ASN A 90 -3.57 6.32 -20.19
N ASP A 91 -2.77 5.33 -19.83
CA ASP A 91 -3.03 4.42 -18.71
C ASP A 91 -1.76 4.21 -17.88
N PRO A 92 -1.44 5.14 -16.97
CA PRO A 92 -0.23 5.07 -16.17
C PRO A 92 -0.30 3.90 -15.19
N MET A 93 0.61 2.95 -15.36
CA MET A 93 0.80 1.84 -14.44
C MET A 93 1.57 2.28 -13.18
N ILE A 94 1.28 1.59 -12.08
CA ILE A 94 1.98 1.82 -10.81
C ILE A 94 2.90 0.65 -10.51
N LEU A 95 4.17 0.93 -10.24
CA LEU A 95 5.11 -0.04 -9.72
C LEU A 95 4.77 -0.37 -8.26
N THR A 96 4.66 -1.65 -7.94
CA THR A 96 4.42 -2.14 -6.59
C THR A 96 5.54 -3.09 -6.15
N PRO A 97 5.74 -3.29 -4.82
CA PRO A 97 6.66 -4.33 -4.34
C PRO A 97 6.35 -5.71 -4.89
N THR A 98 5.07 -6.07 -5.01
CA THR A 98 4.66 -7.37 -5.59
C THR A 98 5.17 -7.53 -7.01
N MET A 99 5.06 -6.51 -7.85
CA MET A 99 5.58 -6.56 -9.23
C MET A 99 7.08 -6.79 -9.26
N ILE A 100 7.83 -6.12 -8.39
CA ILE A 100 9.29 -6.29 -8.30
C ILE A 100 9.64 -7.72 -7.87
N LEU A 101 8.92 -8.26 -6.89
CA LEU A 101 9.21 -9.57 -6.31
C LEU A 101 8.80 -10.74 -7.23
N THR A 102 7.71 -10.58 -7.97
CA THR A 102 7.08 -11.68 -8.71
C THR A 102 7.19 -11.55 -10.24
N GLY A 103 7.55 -10.38 -10.75
CA GLY A 103 7.56 -10.07 -12.18
C GLY A 103 6.18 -10.03 -12.82
N LYS A 104 5.10 -10.01 -12.03
CA LYS A 104 3.72 -10.07 -12.52
C LYS A 104 3.00 -8.76 -12.26
N VAL A 105 2.17 -8.36 -13.22
CA VAL A 105 1.45 -7.08 -13.20
C VAL A 105 0.10 -7.19 -12.49
N ASP A 106 -0.61 -8.32 -12.65
CA ASP A 106 -1.92 -8.56 -12.04
C ASP A 106 -1.85 -9.63 -10.95
N PHE A 107 -2.30 -9.31 -9.74
CA PHE A 107 -1.94 -10.11 -8.65
C PHE A 107 -2.90 -10.41 -7.57
N LEU A 108 -4.15 -10.33 -7.69
CA LEU A 108 -4.97 -11.00 -6.67
C LEU A 108 -6.12 -11.72 -7.33
N PRO A 109 -6.22 -13.05 -7.15
CA PRO A 109 -7.44 -13.72 -7.49
C PRO A 109 -8.55 -13.10 -6.65
N VAL A 110 -9.51 -12.47 -7.32
CA VAL A 110 -10.79 -12.19 -6.71
C VAL A 110 -11.32 -13.57 -6.31
N VAL A 111 -11.40 -13.82 -5.01
CA VAL A 111 -11.96 -15.08 -4.53
C VAL A 111 -13.42 -15.09 -4.95
N SER A 112 -13.73 -15.85 -6.00
CA SER A 112 -15.10 -16.06 -6.40
C SER A 112 -15.81 -16.89 -5.33
N ASP A 113 -17.05 -16.53 -5.01
CA ASP A 113 -17.93 -17.19 -4.01
C ASP A 113 -18.26 -18.67 -4.26
N SER A 114 -17.61 -19.33 -5.22
CA SER A 114 -17.96 -20.66 -5.71
C SER A 114 -17.20 -21.82 -5.06
N LEU A 115 -16.51 -21.62 -3.93
CA LEU A 115 -15.85 -22.73 -3.21
C LEU A 115 -16.81 -23.37 -2.23
N SER A 116 -17.28 -24.58 -2.56
CA SER A 116 -18.03 -25.48 -1.67
C SER A 116 -17.10 -26.12 -0.63
N LEU A 117 -16.63 -25.35 0.32
CA LEU A 117 -15.87 -25.83 1.48
C LEU A 117 -16.83 -25.96 2.67
N GLN A 118 -16.56 -26.95 3.54
CA GLN A 118 -17.36 -27.21 4.73
C GLN A 118 -17.53 -25.94 5.59
N ASP A 119 -18.68 -25.78 6.21
CA ASP A 119 -19.11 -24.53 6.88
C ASP A 119 -18.12 -23.98 7.93
N VAL A 120 -17.34 -24.84 8.58
CA VAL A 120 -16.34 -24.44 9.59
C VAL A 120 -15.18 -23.64 8.94
N TYR A 121 -14.66 -24.12 7.82
CA TYR A 121 -13.58 -23.42 7.08
C TYR A 121 -14.10 -22.13 6.45
N ARG A 122 -15.34 -22.11 6.00
CA ARG A 122 -15.99 -20.92 5.44
C ARG A 122 -16.11 -19.82 6.48
N ALA A 123 -16.44 -20.14 7.75
CA ALA A 123 -16.52 -19.17 8.83
C ALA A 123 -15.14 -18.56 9.17
N GLN A 124 -14.09 -19.37 9.23
CA GLN A 124 -12.71 -18.90 9.47
C GLN A 124 -12.20 -18.04 8.31
N TRP A 125 -12.41 -18.48 7.08
CA TRP A 125 -12.07 -17.72 5.88
C TRP A 125 -12.80 -16.37 5.83
N LYS A 126 -14.09 -16.34 6.07
CA LYS A 126 -14.88 -15.11 6.14
C LYS A 126 -14.33 -14.15 7.20
N ARG A 127 -13.92 -14.68 8.35
CA ARG A 127 -13.28 -13.88 9.41
C ARG A 127 -11.96 -13.26 8.94
N VAL A 128 -11.11 -14.02 8.24
CA VAL A 128 -9.87 -13.49 7.64
C VAL A 128 -10.16 -12.36 6.67
N GLN A 129 -11.14 -12.52 5.78
CA GLN A 129 -11.49 -11.48 4.81
C GLN A 129 -11.99 -10.19 5.48
N ILE A 130 -12.82 -10.31 6.51
CA ILE A 130 -13.30 -9.14 7.28
C ILE A 130 -12.12 -8.41 7.94
N LEU A 131 -11.21 -9.15 8.57
CA LEU A 131 -10.01 -8.57 9.20
C LEU A 131 -9.10 -7.90 8.17
N ALA A 132 -8.92 -8.52 7.01
CA ALA A 132 -8.13 -7.95 5.93
C ALA A 132 -8.75 -6.67 5.35
N ASP A 133 -10.08 -6.58 5.25
CA ASP A 133 -10.77 -5.37 4.80
C ASP A 133 -10.68 -4.23 5.84
N ILE A 134 -10.77 -4.56 7.14
CA ILE A 134 -10.55 -3.58 8.22
C ILE A 134 -9.11 -3.07 8.16
N PHE A 135 -8.13 -3.98 8.03
CA PHE A 135 -6.72 -3.60 7.89
C PHE A 135 -6.49 -2.72 6.67
N TRP A 136 -7.02 -3.09 5.50
CA TRP A 136 -6.93 -2.32 4.27
C TRP A 136 -7.41 -0.88 4.45
N ASN A 137 -8.59 -0.69 5.05
CA ASN A 137 -9.17 0.62 5.25
C ASN A 137 -8.30 1.52 6.14
N GLN A 138 -7.71 0.97 7.20
CA GLN A 138 -6.80 1.71 8.08
C GLN A 138 -5.44 1.97 7.42
N TRP A 139 -4.87 0.96 6.79
CA TRP A 139 -3.61 1.02 6.05
C TRP A 139 -3.66 2.08 4.95
N ARG A 140 -4.68 2.02 4.11
CA ARG A 140 -4.86 2.95 3.00
C ARG A 140 -4.90 4.40 3.46
N LYS A 141 -5.67 4.72 4.50
CA LYS A 141 -5.75 6.07 5.08
C LYS A 141 -4.37 6.56 5.54
N GLN A 142 -3.63 5.73 6.27
CA GLN A 142 -2.32 6.10 6.79
C GLN A 142 -1.29 6.22 5.66
N TYR A 143 -1.28 5.30 4.70
CA TYR A 143 -0.35 5.32 3.58
C TYR A 143 -0.57 6.53 2.66
N LEU A 144 -1.80 6.83 2.29
CA LEU A 144 -2.14 8.02 1.50
C LEU A 144 -1.73 9.32 2.21
N SER A 145 -1.82 9.36 3.53
CA SER A 145 -1.36 10.54 4.29
C SER A 145 0.16 10.74 4.25
N ILE A 146 0.93 9.67 4.04
CA ILE A 146 2.39 9.74 3.88
C ILE A 146 2.77 10.21 2.49
N LEU A 147 2.06 9.74 1.47
CA LEU A 147 2.28 10.16 0.07
C LEU A 147 1.95 11.64 -0.12
N GLN A 148 0.99 12.17 0.61
CA GLN A 148 0.73 13.60 0.64
C GLN A 148 1.81 14.28 1.47
N SER A 149 2.75 14.95 0.82
CA SER A 149 3.74 15.77 1.52
C SER A 149 3.03 16.83 2.37
N ARG A 150 3.20 16.77 3.71
CA ARG A 150 2.77 17.84 4.62
C ARG A 150 3.61 19.09 4.34
N ARG A 151 3.22 19.89 3.38
CA ARG A 151 3.88 21.18 3.15
C ARG A 151 3.39 22.16 4.21
N LYS A 152 4.33 22.75 4.93
CA LYS A 152 4.02 23.86 5.86
C LYS A 152 3.36 24.98 5.04
N TRP A 153 2.31 25.59 5.57
CA TRP A 153 1.50 26.65 4.95
C TRP A 153 2.28 27.89 4.46
N LYS A 154 3.60 27.91 4.60
CA LYS A 154 4.48 29.05 4.27
C LYS A 154 5.02 29.07 2.83
N SER A 155 4.82 28.05 2.04
CA SER A 155 5.26 28.04 0.64
C SER A 155 4.08 27.88 -0.31
N LYS A 156 3.98 28.75 -1.33
CA LYS A 156 3.02 28.58 -2.42
C LYS A 156 3.25 27.20 -3.05
N THR A 157 2.26 26.32 -2.93
CA THR A 157 2.30 25.01 -3.57
C THR A 157 1.97 25.20 -5.04
N ARG A 158 2.71 24.52 -5.93
CA ARG A 158 2.36 24.44 -7.35
C ARG A 158 0.92 23.96 -7.47
N ASN A 159 0.13 24.65 -8.28
CA ASN A 159 -1.17 24.11 -8.71
C ASN A 159 -0.95 22.83 -9.51
N VAL A 160 -1.89 21.90 -9.41
CA VAL A 160 -1.93 20.77 -10.34
C VAL A 160 -2.21 21.26 -11.75
N LYS A 161 -1.63 20.58 -12.73
CA LYS A 161 -1.76 20.91 -14.15
C LYS A 161 -2.43 19.77 -14.92
N VAL A 162 -2.83 20.06 -16.14
CA VAL A 162 -3.22 19.05 -17.11
C VAL A 162 -2.03 18.10 -17.33
N ASP A 163 -2.30 16.83 -17.57
CA ASP A 163 -1.34 15.72 -17.72
C ASP A 163 -0.57 15.32 -16.46
N ASP A 164 -0.84 15.94 -15.31
CA ASP A 164 -0.36 15.40 -14.04
C ASP A 164 -0.98 14.02 -13.76
N VAL A 165 -0.14 13.06 -13.35
CA VAL A 165 -0.61 11.73 -12.93
C VAL A 165 -0.94 11.72 -11.46
N VAL A 166 -2.13 11.26 -11.12
CA VAL A 166 -2.65 11.28 -9.76
C VAL A 166 -3.21 9.93 -9.32
N LEU A 167 -3.16 9.68 -8.01
CA LEU A 167 -3.85 8.60 -7.35
C LEU A 167 -5.16 9.13 -6.77
N LEU A 168 -6.26 8.41 -6.96
CA LEU A 168 -7.57 8.79 -6.46
C LEU A 168 -7.82 8.16 -5.08
N LYS A 169 -8.31 8.95 -4.14
CA LYS A 169 -8.75 8.48 -2.82
C LYS A 169 -10.23 8.07 -2.89
N ASP A 170 -10.53 6.98 -3.57
CA ASP A 170 -11.90 6.49 -3.64
C ASP A 170 -12.16 5.48 -2.50
N PRO A 171 -13.01 5.78 -1.50
CA PRO A 171 -13.28 4.88 -0.39
C PRO A 171 -14.04 3.61 -0.80
N ALA A 172 -14.69 3.61 -1.96
CA ALA A 172 -15.45 2.47 -2.47
C ALA A 172 -14.59 1.44 -3.24
N GLU A 173 -13.32 1.74 -3.46
CA GLU A 173 -12.43 0.82 -4.19
C GLU A 173 -12.12 -0.44 -3.40
N HIS A 174 -12.07 -1.56 -4.14
CA HIS A 174 -11.74 -2.87 -3.59
C HIS A 174 -10.33 -2.90 -2.99
N ARG A 175 -10.13 -3.83 -2.06
CA ARG A 175 -8.82 -4.12 -1.46
C ARG A 175 -7.75 -4.32 -2.54
N ASN A 176 -6.56 -3.74 -2.30
CA ASN A 176 -5.39 -3.76 -3.17
C ASN A 176 -5.54 -2.98 -4.49
N ASN A 177 -6.67 -2.34 -4.75
CA ASN A 177 -6.84 -1.49 -5.91
C ASN A 177 -6.48 -0.03 -5.57
N TRP A 178 -5.59 0.54 -6.40
CA TRP A 178 -5.09 1.89 -6.27
C TRP A 178 -5.42 2.65 -7.55
N PRO A 179 -6.64 3.23 -7.66
CA PRO A 179 -7.08 3.87 -8.90
C PRO A 179 -6.19 5.06 -9.22
N THR A 180 -5.61 5.04 -10.41
CA THR A 180 -4.82 6.13 -10.99
C THR A 180 -5.62 6.86 -12.06
N GLY A 181 -5.18 8.05 -12.35
CA GLY A 181 -5.73 8.84 -13.46
C GLY A 181 -4.81 9.97 -13.85
N ILE A 182 -5.16 10.61 -14.94
CA ILE A 182 -4.48 11.77 -15.49
C ILE A 182 -5.41 12.97 -15.40
N ILE A 183 -4.90 14.12 -15.02
CA ILE A 183 -5.67 15.35 -14.99
C ILE A 183 -5.95 15.79 -16.44
N ASP A 184 -7.22 15.76 -16.81
CA ASP A 184 -7.70 16.18 -18.13
C ASP A 184 -7.98 17.67 -18.19
N ARG A 185 -8.54 18.24 -17.11
CA ARG A 185 -8.91 19.65 -17.02
C ARG A 185 -8.80 20.18 -15.60
N VAL A 186 -8.38 21.42 -15.46
CA VAL A 186 -8.30 22.14 -14.20
C VAL A 186 -9.30 23.29 -14.16
N PHE A 187 -9.82 23.61 -12.96
CA PHE A 187 -10.73 24.75 -12.75
C PHE A 187 -10.08 25.71 -11.73
N PRO A 188 -9.38 26.74 -12.20
CA PRO A 188 -8.87 27.77 -11.31
C PRO A 188 -10.03 28.57 -10.69
N SER A 189 -9.91 28.88 -9.39
CA SER A 189 -10.80 29.83 -8.71
C SER A 189 -10.32 31.26 -8.95
N ASP A 190 -11.10 32.27 -8.51
CA ASP A 190 -10.78 33.71 -8.68
C ASP A 190 -9.43 34.10 -8.06
N ASP A 191 -8.97 33.37 -7.06
CA ASP A 191 -7.65 33.55 -6.42
C ASP A 191 -6.50 32.85 -7.16
N GLY A 192 -6.77 32.27 -8.34
CA GLY A 192 -5.80 31.53 -9.15
C GLY A 192 -5.44 30.14 -8.61
N ILE A 193 -6.08 29.67 -7.51
CA ILE A 193 -5.81 28.35 -6.93
C ILE A 193 -6.76 27.32 -7.55
N VAL A 194 -6.20 26.20 -8.00
CA VAL A 194 -6.97 25.07 -8.51
C VAL A 194 -7.46 24.22 -7.33
N ARG A 195 -8.77 24.09 -7.17
CA ARG A 195 -9.41 23.28 -6.10
C ARG A 195 -10.19 22.09 -6.65
N LYS A 196 -10.53 22.12 -7.93
CA LYS A 196 -11.34 21.11 -8.61
C LYS A 196 -10.74 20.79 -9.96
N VAL A 197 -10.76 19.52 -10.33
CA VAL A 197 -10.22 19.03 -11.60
C VAL A 197 -11.10 17.96 -12.20
N VAL A 198 -10.94 17.72 -13.51
CA VAL A 198 -11.42 16.52 -14.17
C VAL A 198 -10.26 15.54 -14.24
N VAL A 199 -10.47 14.32 -13.75
CA VAL A 199 -9.50 13.23 -13.83
C VAL A 199 -10.04 12.19 -14.80
N ARG A 200 -9.23 11.81 -15.79
CA ARG A 200 -9.46 10.72 -16.71
C ARG A 200 -8.83 9.45 -16.15
N THR A 201 -9.62 8.39 -16.03
CA THR A 201 -9.17 7.05 -15.62
C THR A 201 -9.57 6.04 -16.68
N ILE A 202 -8.90 4.89 -16.73
CA ILE A 202 -9.32 3.77 -17.59
C ILE A 202 -10.05 2.75 -16.72
N ARG A 203 -11.32 2.48 -17.02
CA ARG A 203 -12.11 1.41 -16.40
C ARG A 203 -12.64 0.45 -17.47
N ALA A 204 -12.33 -0.83 -17.31
CA ALA A 204 -12.70 -1.86 -18.30
C ALA A 204 -12.30 -1.48 -19.76
N GLY A 205 -11.09 -0.93 -19.91
CA GLY A 205 -10.56 -0.53 -21.22
C GLY A 205 -11.21 0.73 -21.83
N LYS A 206 -12.06 1.45 -21.06
CA LYS A 206 -12.73 2.67 -21.53
C LYS A 206 -12.33 3.88 -20.69
N PRO A 207 -12.06 5.04 -21.31
CA PRO A 207 -11.79 6.27 -20.56
C PRO A 207 -13.06 6.72 -19.84
N THR A 208 -12.92 7.00 -18.54
CA THR A 208 -13.98 7.50 -17.67
C THR A 208 -13.50 8.77 -16.99
N PHE A 209 -14.36 9.80 -16.97
CA PHE A 209 -14.01 11.11 -16.45
C PHE A 209 -14.74 11.38 -15.14
N TYR A 210 -13.98 11.81 -14.14
CA TYR A 210 -14.50 12.16 -12.82
C TYR A 210 -14.13 13.59 -12.46
N ILE A 211 -15.11 14.36 -11.99
CA ILE A 211 -14.81 15.62 -11.32
C ILE A 211 -14.44 15.31 -9.87
N ARG A 212 -13.26 15.73 -9.43
CA ARG A 212 -12.76 15.50 -8.09
C ARG A 212 -12.15 16.78 -7.49
N PRO A 213 -12.33 17.00 -6.18
CA PRO A 213 -11.58 18.01 -5.47
C PRO A 213 -10.13 17.56 -5.28
N ILE A 214 -9.19 18.51 -5.22
CA ILE A 214 -7.75 18.21 -5.12
C ILE A 214 -7.39 17.43 -3.84
N HIS A 215 -8.11 17.64 -2.74
CA HIS A 215 -7.82 16.93 -1.49
C HIS A 215 -8.07 15.41 -1.58
N ASP A 216 -8.86 14.96 -2.56
CA ASP A 216 -9.11 13.54 -2.85
C ASP A 216 -8.08 12.92 -3.82
N LEU A 217 -7.06 13.67 -4.16
CA LEU A 217 -6.01 13.27 -5.08
C LEU A 217 -4.65 13.29 -4.39
N VAL A 218 -3.77 12.37 -4.81
CA VAL A 218 -2.35 12.38 -4.47
C VAL A 218 -1.57 12.51 -5.77
N LEU A 219 -0.77 13.56 -5.90
CA LEU A 219 0.08 13.77 -7.07
C LEU A 219 1.21 12.74 -7.07
N LEU A 220 1.35 11.99 -8.15
CA LEU A 220 2.39 10.98 -8.34
C LEU A 220 3.48 11.47 -9.28
N ILE A 221 3.12 12.05 -10.42
CA ILE A 221 4.06 12.64 -11.39
C ILE A 221 3.59 14.05 -11.73
N GLU A 222 4.53 14.97 -11.73
CA GLU A 222 4.34 16.31 -12.26
C GLU A 222 4.56 16.28 -13.79
N SER A 223 3.63 16.82 -14.56
CA SER A 223 3.84 17.03 -16.00
C SER A 223 4.96 18.07 -16.20
N GLU A 224 5.90 17.77 -17.09
CA GLU A 224 7.05 18.63 -17.41
C GLU A 224 6.70 19.79 -18.37
N LEU A 225 5.40 19.99 -18.70
CA LEU A 225 4.92 21.03 -19.61
C LEU A 225 4.62 22.35 -18.86
#